data_f5b3c51043196d7c8488893a98dbe68a
#
_entry.id   f5b3c51043196d7c8488893a98dbe68a
#
_cell.length_a   1.000
_cell.length_b   1.000
_cell.length_c   1.000
_cell.angle_alpha   90.00
_cell.angle_beta   90.00
_cell.angle_gamma   90.00
#
_symmetry.space_group_name_H-M   'P 1'
#
loop_
_entity.id
_entity.type
_entity.pdbx_description
1 polymer ?
#
loop_
_entity_poly.entity_id
_entity_poly.type
_entity_poly.pdbx_seq_one_letter_code
_entity_poly.pdbx_strand_id
1 'polypeptide(L)'
;MGSEAALVTLSLDMIGQMSCNPAVGGIAKGHLVREIDALGGIMARVIDRTGIQFRLLNRSRGPAVQAPRAQADRSLYRTEMRRMLEATPNLHLRQGLVVDFIIDKGKVCGVELQDTRRLSADAVIIA
;
A
#
# COMPACT_ATOMS: atom_id res chain seq x y z
N MET A 1 5.50 13.16 8.01
CA MET A 1 4.38 13.62 8.83
C MET A 1 4.56 13.31 10.33
N GLY A 2 5.49 12.45 10.72
CA GLY A 2 5.89 12.23 12.12
C GLY A 2 4.94 11.34 12.94
N SER A 3 3.85 10.86 12.39
CA SER A 3 2.98 9.90 13.08
C SER A 3 3.65 8.53 13.19
N GLU A 4 3.48 7.86 14.33
CA GLU A 4 3.82 6.46 14.49
C GLU A 4 2.66 5.60 13.97
N ALA A 5 2.96 4.55 13.21
CA ALA A 5 1.96 3.69 12.61
C ALA A 5 2.35 2.21 12.69
N ALA A 6 1.36 1.34 12.86
CA ALA A 6 1.53 -0.10 12.71
C ALA A 6 0.70 -0.61 11.52
N LEU A 7 1.36 -1.26 10.58
CA LEU A 7 0.71 -2.01 9.50
C LEU A 7 0.60 -3.47 9.92
N VAL A 8 -0.62 -3.90 10.18
CA VAL A 8 -0.93 -5.29 10.54
C VAL A 8 -1.43 -6.05 9.33
N THR A 9 -0.84 -7.20 9.06
CA THR A 9 -1.20 -8.05 7.91
C THR A 9 -1.07 -9.53 8.27
N LEU A 10 -1.86 -10.39 7.63
CA LEU A 10 -1.80 -11.84 7.81
C LEU A 10 -0.43 -12.42 7.47
N SER A 11 0.23 -11.89 6.45
CA SER A 11 1.55 -12.33 6.04
C SER A 11 2.37 -11.17 5.50
N LEU A 12 3.54 -10.94 6.06
CA LEU A 12 4.47 -9.93 5.60
C LEU A 12 4.98 -10.23 4.18
N ASP A 13 5.02 -11.50 3.79
CA ASP A 13 5.45 -11.91 2.45
C ASP A 13 4.40 -11.61 1.36
N MET A 14 3.17 -11.29 1.76
CA MET A 14 2.09 -10.93 0.83
C MET A 14 1.99 -9.41 0.59
N ILE A 15 2.78 -8.61 1.29
CA ILE A 15 2.80 -7.16 1.08
C ILE A 15 3.23 -6.84 -0.35
N GLY A 16 2.43 -6.01 -1.03
CA GLY A 16 2.68 -5.64 -2.42
C GLY A 16 2.43 -6.75 -3.43
N GLN A 17 1.76 -7.83 -3.05
CA GLN A 17 1.41 -8.90 -3.97
C GLN A 17 0.40 -8.43 -5.01
N MET A 18 0.77 -8.59 -6.26
CA MET A 18 -0.10 -8.32 -7.42
C MET A 18 -0.75 -9.63 -7.86
N SER A 19 -1.92 -9.96 -7.32
CA SER A 19 -2.62 -11.23 -7.59
C SER A 19 -3.22 -11.32 -9.00
N CYS A 20 -3.46 -10.18 -9.65
CA CYS A 20 -3.97 -10.12 -11.02
C CYS A 20 -2.84 -9.70 -11.99
N ASN A 21 -3.08 -8.77 -12.89
CA ASN A 21 -2.05 -8.21 -13.77
C ASN A 21 -1.01 -7.43 -12.94
N PRO A 22 0.29 -7.75 -13.05
CA PRO A 22 1.33 -7.04 -12.32
C PRO A 22 1.58 -5.67 -12.98
N ALA A 23 0.65 -4.75 -12.80
CA ALA A 23 0.72 -3.42 -13.39
C ALA A 23 0.18 -2.34 -12.44
N VAL A 24 0.82 -1.19 -12.47
CA VAL A 24 0.40 0.04 -11.79
C VAL A 24 -0.02 1.04 -12.84
N GLY A 25 -1.18 1.68 -12.65
CA GLY A 25 -1.70 2.67 -13.58
C GLY A 25 -2.87 2.16 -14.43
N GLY A 26 -3.15 2.87 -15.51
CA GLY A 26 -4.36 2.71 -16.31
C GLY A 26 -5.39 3.79 -16.01
N ILE A 27 -6.55 3.74 -16.68
CA ILE A 27 -7.64 4.71 -16.49
C ILE A 27 -8.09 4.66 -15.03
N ALA A 28 -8.34 5.80 -14.41
CA ALA A 28 -8.60 6.03 -13.01
C ALA A 28 -7.42 5.66 -12.08
N LYS A 29 -6.92 4.42 -12.06
CA LYS A 29 -5.80 4.01 -11.21
C LYS A 29 -4.54 4.86 -11.45
N GLY A 30 -4.20 5.14 -12.71
CA GLY A 30 -3.04 5.96 -13.04
C GLY A 30 -3.15 7.40 -12.53
N HIS A 31 -4.35 7.96 -12.50
CA HIS A 31 -4.61 9.28 -11.94
C HIS A 31 -4.44 9.27 -10.41
N LEU A 32 -5.05 8.30 -9.73
CA LEU A 32 -4.93 8.17 -8.27
C LEU A 32 -3.48 7.91 -7.82
N VAL A 33 -2.73 7.10 -8.56
CA VAL A 33 -1.31 6.84 -8.23
C VAL A 33 -0.49 8.13 -8.30
N ARG A 34 -0.76 9.03 -9.25
CA ARG A 34 -0.08 10.34 -9.33
C ARG A 34 -0.43 11.24 -8.15
N GLU A 35 -1.68 11.23 -7.71
CA GLU A 35 -2.10 12.01 -6.53
C GLU A 35 -1.44 11.45 -5.25
N ILE A 36 -1.40 10.13 -5.11
CA ILE A 36 -0.72 9.46 -3.99
C ILE A 36 0.78 9.77 -4.00
N ASP A 37 1.42 9.76 -5.16
CA ASP A 37 2.84 10.10 -5.32
C ASP A 37 3.12 11.55 -4.91
N ALA A 38 2.28 12.49 -5.33
CA ALA A 38 2.37 13.90 -4.94
C ALA A 38 2.27 14.11 -3.42
N LEU A 39 1.61 13.20 -2.70
CA LEU A 39 1.54 13.17 -1.24
C LEU A 39 2.69 12.39 -0.58
N GLY A 40 3.66 11.90 -1.36
CA GLY A 40 4.80 11.14 -0.86
C GLY A 40 4.56 9.63 -0.73
N GLY A 41 3.50 9.11 -1.34
CA GLY A 41 3.21 7.66 -1.37
C GLY A 41 4.26 6.87 -2.15
N ILE A 42 4.42 5.60 -1.80
CA ILE A 42 5.54 4.78 -2.30
C ILE A 42 5.22 3.96 -3.55
N MET A 43 3.94 3.84 -3.96
CA MET A 43 3.53 2.97 -5.07
C MET A 43 4.21 3.35 -6.38
N ALA A 44 4.26 4.65 -6.74
CA ALA A 44 4.93 5.13 -7.95
C ALA A 44 6.43 4.89 -7.89
N ARG A 45 7.06 5.16 -6.76
CA ARG A 45 8.49 4.96 -6.53
C ARG A 45 8.91 3.49 -6.64
N VAL A 46 8.07 2.58 -6.16
CA VAL A 46 8.31 1.13 -6.29
C VAL A 46 8.19 0.69 -7.75
N ILE A 47 7.13 1.14 -8.45
CA ILE A 47 6.94 0.74 -9.86
C ILE A 47 8.03 1.32 -10.76
N ASP A 48 8.55 2.51 -10.50
CA ASP A 48 9.67 3.09 -11.26
C ASP A 48 10.95 2.25 -11.16
N ARG A 49 11.16 1.55 -10.06
CA ARG A 49 12.30 0.66 -9.85
C ARG A 49 12.11 -0.76 -10.36
N THR A 50 10.87 -1.19 -10.51
CA THR A 50 10.51 -2.59 -10.78
C THR A 50 9.71 -2.78 -12.06
N GLY A 51 9.44 -1.69 -12.76
CA GLY A 51 8.71 -1.69 -14.02
C GLY A 51 9.53 -2.24 -15.16
N ILE A 52 8.92 -3.14 -15.93
CA ILE A 52 9.52 -3.75 -17.13
C ILE A 52 8.99 -3.15 -18.43
N GLN A 53 7.87 -2.45 -18.36
CA GLN A 53 7.28 -1.75 -19.51
C GLN A 53 6.46 -0.55 -19.05
N PHE A 54 6.67 0.59 -19.70
CA PHE A 54 5.93 1.83 -19.44
C PHE A 54 5.19 2.26 -20.70
N ARG A 55 3.89 2.56 -20.56
CA ARG A 55 3.04 3.01 -21.65
C ARG A 55 2.11 4.15 -21.22
N LEU A 56 1.84 5.07 -22.13
CA LEU A 56 0.71 5.98 -22.02
C LEU A 56 -0.46 5.39 -22.81
N LEU A 57 -1.54 5.07 -22.13
CA LEU A 57 -2.78 4.53 -22.72
C LEU A 57 -3.60 5.66 -23.36
N ASN A 58 -4.43 5.29 -24.33
CA ASN A 58 -5.40 6.18 -25.00
C ASN A 58 -4.77 7.44 -25.63
N ARG A 59 -3.59 7.34 -26.21
CA ARG A 59 -2.88 8.46 -26.85
C ARG A 59 -3.70 9.17 -27.93
N SER A 60 -4.58 8.45 -28.61
CA SER A 60 -5.48 8.97 -29.64
C SER A 60 -6.77 9.59 -29.08
N ARG A 61 -6.95 9.60 -27.77
CA ARG A 61 -8.12 10.15 -27.07
C ARG A 61 -7.78 11.49 -26.41
N GLY A 62 -8.81 12.16 -25.89
CA GLY A 62 -8.63 13.41 -25.15
C GLY A 62 -7.78 13.23 -23.89
N PRO A 63 -7.13 14.30 -23.40
CA PRO A 63 -6.19 14.25 -22.27
C PRO A 63 -6.77 13.63 -20.99
N ALA A 64 -8.06 13.78 -20.76
CA ALA A 64 -8.73 13.26 -19.56
C ALA A 64 -8.70 11.73 -19.42
N VAL A 65 -8.54 11.00 -20.52
CA VAL A 65 -8.48 9.53 -20.53
C VAL A 65 -7.08 9.00 -20.85
N GLN A 66 -6.11 9.86 -21.07
CA GLN A 66 -4.72 9.49 -21.22
C GLN A 66 -4.15 9.15 -19.84
N ALA A 67 -3.74 7.90 -19.65
CA ALA A 67 -3.30 7.42 -18.35
C ALA A 67 -1.99 6.62 -18.49
N PRO A 68 -0.99 6.89 -17.64
CA PRO A 68 0.21 6.07 -17.58
C PRO A 68 -0.12 4.69 -17.04
N ARG A 69 0.55 3.68 -17.58
CA ARG A 69 0.51 2.30 -17.07
C ARG A 69 1.90 1.71 -17.15
N ALA A 70 2.36 1.15 -16.04
CA ALA A 70 3.61 0.42 -15.94
C ALA A 70 3.34 -1.05 -15.63
N GLN A 71 3.94 -1.95 -16.41
CA GLN A 71 3.97 -3.38 -16.13
C GLN A 71 5.14 -3.65 -15.18
N ALA A 72 4.90 -4.39 -14.09
CA ALA A 72 5.92 -4.71 -13.10
C ALA A 72 6.48 -6.13 -13.27
N ASP A 73 7.74 -6.33 -12.88
CA ASP A 73 8.17 -7.63 -12.37
C ASP A 73 7.49 -7.86 -11.01
N ARG A 74 6.67 -8.91 -10.94
CA ARG A 74 5.83 -9.20 -9.76
C ARG A 74 6.66 -9.49 -8.50
N SER A 75 7.72 -10.25 -8.64
CA SER A 75 8.58 -10.65 -7.52
C SER A 75 9.41 -9.47 -7.04
N LEU A 76 9.98 -8.73 -7.97
CA LEU A 76 10.78 -7.56 -7.67
C LEU A 76 9.94 -6.45 -7.03
N TYR A 77 8.71 -6.22 -7.53
CA TYR A 77 7.78 -5.24 -6.96
C TYR A 77 7.47 -5.54 -5.49
N ARG A 78 7.14 -6.79 -5.18
CA ARG A 78 6.86 -7.23 -3.81
C ARG A 78 8.06 -7.04 -2.89
N THR A 79 9.24 -7.47 -3.34
CA THR A 79 10.48 -7.33 -2.57
C THR A 79 10.82 -5.86 -2.30
N GLU A 80 10.74 -5.02 -3.31
CA GLU A 80 11.06 -3.60 -3.18
C GLU A 80 10.01 -2.85 -2.33
N MET A 81 8.73 -3.20 -2.47
CA MET A 81 7.67 -2.64 -1.62
C MET A 81 7.95 -2.94 -0.15
N ARG A 82 8.22 -4.18 0.18
CA ARG A 82 8.54 -4.59 1.56
C ARG A 82 9.78 -3.86 2.07
N ARG A 83 10.85 -3.84 1.29
CA ARG A 83 12.09 -3.14 1.65
C ARG A 83 11.85 -1.65 1.95
N MET A 84 11.04 -0.97 1.15
CA MET A 84 10.71 0.44 1.37
C MET A 84 9.87 0.66 2.62
N LEU A 85 8.92 -0.22 2.91
CA LEU A 85 8.11 -0.14 4.13
C LEU A 85 8.96 -0.39 5.37
N GLU A 86 9.83 -1.41 5.36
CA GLU A 86 10.76 -1.71 6.46
C GLU A 86 11.74 -0.56 6.72
N ALA A 87 12.11 0.19 5.69
CA ALA A 87 12.98 1.36 5.80
C ALA A 87 12.23 2.67 6.18
N THR A 88 10.90 2.63 6.29
CA THR A 88 10.11 3.83 6.59
C THR A 88 10.17 4.13 8.10
N PRO A 89 10.66 5.31 8.52
CA PRO A 89 10.68 5.68 9.93
C PRO A 89 9.28 5.69 10.54
N ASN A 90 9.18 5.27 11.81
CA ASN A 90 7.93 5.23 12.59
C ASN A 90 6.83 4.33 11.99
N LEU A 91 7.19 3.41 11.10
CA LEU A 91 6.29 2.38 10.58
C LEU A 91 6.69 1.01 11.11
N HIS A 92 5.79 0.37 11.84
CA HIS A 92 5.99 -0.96 12.41
C HIS A 92 5.19 -1.99 11.64
N LEU A 93 5.89 -2.91 10.97
CA LEU A 93 5.23 -4.04 10.31
C LEU A 93 4.95 -5.14 11.34
N ARG A 94 3.71 -5.59 11.42
CA ARG A 94 3.26 -6.64 12.34
C ARG A 94 2.51 -7.72 11.58
N GLN A 95 2.94 -8.97 11.77
CA GLN A 95 2.20 -10.10 11.25
C GLN A 95 1.20 -10.57 12.29
N GLY A 96 -0.06 -10.73 11.89
CA GLY A 96 -1.13 -11.22 12.74
C GLY A 96 -2.50 -11.07 12.08
N LEU A 97 -3.47 -11.82 12.58
CA LEU A 97 -4.88 -11.67 12.23
C LEU A 97 -5.55 -10.80 13.28
N VAL A 98 -6.09 -9.67 12.87
CA VAL A 98 -6.96 -8.85 13.73
C VAL A 98 -8.29 -9.56 13.87
N VAL A 99 -8.72 -9.78 15.09
CA VAL A 99 -9.99 -10.48 15.41
C VAL A 99 -11.02 -9.57 16.04
N ASP A 100 -10.58 -8.48 16.69
CA ASP A 100 -11.52 -7.56 17.36
C ASP A 100 -10.93 -6.16 17.51
N PHE A 101 -11.80 -5.19 17.80
CA PHE A 101 -11.43 -3.84 18.20
C PHE A 101 -11.40 -3.70 19.72
N ILE A 102 -10.41 -2.97 20.22
CA ILE A 102 -10.40 -2.52 21.60
C ILE A 102 -11.24 -1.25 21.67
N ILE A 103 -12.33 -1.29 22.42
CA ILE A 103 -13.25 -0.16 22.58
C ILE A 103 -13.25 0.27 24.05
N ASP A 104 -13.01 1.55 24.31
CA ASP A 104 -13.17 2.18 25.60
C ASP A 104 -14.10 3.38 25.48
N LYS A 105 -15.14 3.43 26.32
CA LYS A 105 -16.16 4.50 26.36
C LYS A 105 -16.75 4.85 24.99
N GLY A 106 -16.97 3.84 24.15
CA GLY A 106 -17.52 4.01 22.79
C GLY A 106 -16.55 4.50 21.74
N LYS A 107 -15.25 4.57 22.05
CA LYS A 107 -14.19 4.95 21.12
C LYS A 107 -13.26 3.77 20.85
N VAL A 108 -12.91 3.54 19.59
CA VAL A 108 -11.87 2.56 19.23
C VAL A 108 -10.52 3.07 19.70
N CYS A 109 -9.81 2.24 20.49
CA CYS A 109 -8.50 2.56 21.06
C CYS A 109 -7.43 1.54 20.65
N GLY A 110 -7.72 0.67 19.70
CA GLY A 110 -6.77 -0.32 19.21
C GLY A 110 -7.42 -1.56 18.66
N VAL A 111 -6.61 -2.59 18.48
CA VAL A 111 -7.03 -3.88 17.93
C VAL A 111 -6.48 -5.04 18.77
N GLU A 112 -7.20 -6.16 18.77
CA GLU A 112 -6.77 -7.44 19.34
C GLU A 112 -6.43 -8.42 18.22
N LEU A 113 -5.31 -9.12 18.34
CA LEU A 113 -4.89 -10.14 17.40
C LEU A 113 -5.31 -11.53 17.88
N GLN A 114 -5.42 -12.49 16.97
CA GLN A 114 -5.80 -13.88 17.26
C GLN A 114 -4.89 -14.54 18.30
N ASP A 115 -3.63 -14.16 18.37
CA ASP A 115 -2.65 -14.65 19.34
C ASP A 115 -2.69 -13.89 20.67
N THR A 116 -3.78 -13.17 20.95
CA THR A 116 -4.04 -12.38 22.16
C THR A 116 -3.19 -11.12 22.33
N ARG A 117 -2.30 -10.78 21.41
CA ARG A 117 -1.60 -9.50 21.43
C ARG A 117 -2.56 -8.35 21.20
N ARG A 118 -2.39 -7.28 21.95
CA ARG A 118 -3.19 -6.06 21.85
C ARG A 118 -2.30 -4.91 21.39
N LEU A 119 -2.77 -4.17 20.40
CA LEU A 119 -2.09 -3.00 19.87
C LEU A 119 -2.96 -1.78 20.13
N SER A 120 -2.48 -0.87 20.97
CA SER A 120 -3.17 0.40 21.24
C SER A 120 -2.92 1.38 20.09
N ALA A 121 -3.95 2.14 19.72
CA ALA A 121 -3.86 3.18 18.70
C ALA A 121 -4.95 4.24 18.91
N ASP A 122 -4.65 5.49 18.57
CA ASP A 122 -5.63 6.59 18.60
C ASP A 122 -6.65 6.51 17.45
N ALA A 123 -6.27 5.83 16.35
CA ALA A 123 -7.12 5.58 15.19
C ALA A 123 -6.79 4.24 14.54
N VAL A 124 -7.79 3.59 13.98
CA VAL A 124 -7.66 2.34 13.22
C VAL A 124 -8.22 2.54 11.82
N ILE A 125 -7.46 2.14 10.81
CA ILE A 125 -7.86 2.15 9.41
C ILE A 125 -7.97 0.70 8.94
N ILE A 126 -9.12 0.33 8.38
CA ILE A 126 -9.34 -0.95 7.72
C ILE A 126 -9.13 -0.76 6.23
N ALA A 127 -8.30 -1.61 5.61
CA ALA A 127 -7.95 -1.57 4.19
C ALA A 127 -8.04 -2.94 3.52
#